data_a537846092b8998f797cfacb762afc87
#
_entry.id   a537846092b8998f797cfacb762afc87
#
_cell.length_a   1.000
_cell.length_b   1.000
_cell.length_c   1.000
_cell.angle_alpha   90.00
_cell.angle_beta   90.00
_cell.angle_gamma   90.00
#
_symmetry.space_group_name_H-M   'P 1'
#
loop_
_entity.id
_entity.type
_entity.pdbx_description
1 polymer ?
#
loop_
_entity_poly.entity_id
_entity_poly.type
_entity_poly.pdbx_seq_one_letter_code
_entity_poly.pdbx_strand_id
1 'polypeptide(L)'
;DGVWAYMGPTMPELPDVPRLEFGLVNASRRYVMKQLVECNWAQAMEGDLDTSHFSFLHMPSPNVETTENRDANSPNRHLEWMRRDGRPKFDLLDHEVGFVAGGARATDDEGELYWRMTQFMLPSHGTGPATVPGET
;
A
#
# COMPACT_ATOMS: atom_id res chain seq x y z
N ASP A 1 -3.21 19.40 7.02
CA ASP A 1 -2.51 19.38 8.29
C ASP A 1 -3.13 18.31 9.19
N GLY A 2 -2.30 17.51 9.86
CA GLY A 2 -2.72 16.54 10.86
C GLY A 2 -2.49 17.11 12.26
N VAL A 3 -3.37 16.79 13.18
CA VAL A 3 -3.22 17.10 14.61
C VAL A 3 -3.04 15.80 15.37
N TRP A 4 -1.97 15.71 16.13
CA TRP A 4 -1.68 14.58 16.98
C TRP A 4 -2.03 14.91 18.43
N ALA A 5 -2.76 14.02 19.07
CA ALA A 5 -3.13 14.16 20.47
C ALA A 5 -2.74 12.89 21.24
N TYR A 6 -2.04 13.07 22.33
CA TYR A 6 -1.74 11.99 23.27
C TYR A 6 -2.97 11.75 24.16
N MET A 7 -3.48 10.53 24.16
CA MET A 7 -4.67 10.12 24.92
C MET A 7 -4.37 9.09 26.01
N GLY A 8 -3.11 8.90 26.33
CA GLY A 8 -2.65 7.97 27.37
C GLY A 8 -2.69 8.58 28.79
N PRO A 9 -2.19 7.85 29.79
CA PRO A 9 -2.11 8.33 31.17
C PRO A 9 -1.21 9.56 31.30
N THR A 10 -1.47 10.38 32.31
CA THR A 10 -0.61 11.53 32.61
C THR A 10 0.81 11.07 32.91
N MET A 11 1.77 11.61 32.19
CA MET A 11 3.19 11.31 32.30
C MET A 11 3.99 12.59 32.52
N PRO A 12 5.12 12.53 33.26
CA PRO A 12 6.01 13.69 33.42
C PRO A 12 6.56 14.23 32.11
N GLU A 13 6.76 13.33 31.13
CA GLU A 13 7.24 13.63 29.78
C GLU A 13 6.34 12.92 28.78
N LEU A 14 5.80 13.67 27.85
CA LEU A 14 4.93 13.10 26.81
C LEU A 14 5.78 12.40 25.74
N PRO A 15 5.27 11.31 25.13
CA PRO A 15 5.94 10.68 24.01
C PRO A 15 6.03 11.62 22.82
N ASP A 16 7.11 11.52 22.09
CA ASP A 16 7.29 12.24 20.84
C ASP A 16 6.21 11.87 19.81
N VAL A 17 5.93 12.80 18.90
CA VAL A 17 5.09 12.52 17.74
C VAL A 17 5.75 11.42 16.89
N PRO A 18 4.98 10.41 16.42
CA PRO A 18 5.54 9.36 15.58
C PRO A 18 6.31 9.91 14.38
N ARG A 19 7.51 9.42 14.17
CA ARG A 19 8.40 9.84 13.09
C ARG A 19 8.02 9.14 11.78
N LEU A 20 6.87 9.47 11.25
CA LEU A 20 6.39 8.93 9.98
C LEU A 20 7.19 9.52 8.82
N GLU A 21 7.55 8.70 7.86
CA GLU A 21 8.44 9.07 6.76
C GLU A 21 7.93 10.30 5.99
N PHE A 22 6.63 10.35 5.69
CA PHE A 22 6.03 11.51 5.01
C PHE A 22 6.15 12.82 5.84
N GLY A 23 6.29 12.72 7.15
CA GLY A 23 6.52 13.86 8.04
C GLY A 23 7.98 14.32 8.08
N LEU A 24 8.91 13.47 7.68
CA LEU A 24 10.35 13.73 7.74
C LEU A 24 10.92 14.31 6.44
N VAL A 25 10.22 14.13 5.31
CA VAL A 25 10.66 14.67 4.03
C VAL A 25 10.46 16.18 3.94
N ASN A 26 11.22 16.84 3.08
CA ASN A 26 11.10 18.27 2.84
C ASN A 26 9.67 18.65 2.44
N ALA A 27 9.18 19.81 2.90
CA ALA A 27 7.84 20.30 2.61
C ALA A 27 7.53 20.40 1.11
N SER A 28 8.53 20.72 0.28
CA SER A 28 8.39 20.76 -1.18
C SER A 28 8.14 19.40 -1.84
N ARG A 29 8.37 18.31 -1.11
CA ARG A 29 8.14 16.93 -1.54
C ARG A 29 6.88 16.32 -0.93
N ARG A 30 6.08 17.11 -0.24
CA ARG A 30 4.83 16.67 0.38
C ARG A 30 3.64 17.23 -0.38
N TYR A 31 2.74 16.36 -0.73
CA TYR A 31 1.42 16.71 -1.21
C TYR A 31 0.39 16.19 -0.23
N VAL A 32 -0.54 17.04 0.19
CA VAL A 32 -1.61 16.67 1.12
C VAL A 32 -2.94 16.91 0.43
N MET A 33 -3.74 15.87 0.33
CA MET A 33 -5.10 15.93 -0.16
C MET A 33 -6.04 15.47 0.95
N LYS A 34 -7.21 16.09 1.03
CA LYS A 34 -8.30 15.66 1.90
C LYS A 34 -9.50 15.31 1.06
N GLN A 35 -10.01 14.12 1.24
CA GLN A 35 -11.22 13.64 0.58
C GLN A 35 -12.20 13.12 1.63
N LEU A 36 -13.46 13.51 1.52
CA LEU A 36 -14.54 12.89 2.28
C LEU A 36 -15.12 11.75 1.44
N VAL A 37 -15.12 10.55 2.01
CA VAL A 37 -15.72 9.36 1.39
C VAL A 37 -16.89 8.92 2.27
N GLU A 38 -18.10 8.97 1.73
CA GLU A 38 -19.31 8.59 2.47
C GLU A 38 -19.50 7.06 2.43
N CYS A 39 -18.72 6.35 3.22
CA CYS A 39 -18.78 4.90 3.33
C CYS A 39 -18.45 4.44 4.76
N ASN A 40 -18.62 3.15 5.01
CA ASN A 40 -18.14 2.54 6.24
C ASN A 40 -16.61 2.59 6.29
N TRP A 41 -16.04 3.12 7.37
CA TRP A 41 -14.60 3.29 7.52
C TRP A 41 -13.82 1.96 7.43
N ALA A 42 -14.39 0.86 7.94
CA ALA A 42 -13.74 -0.45 7.87
C ALA A 42 -13.62 -0.95 6.43
N GLN A 43 -14.65 -0.73 5.60
CA GLN A 43 -14.60 -1.08 4.18
C GLN A 43 -13.58 -0.23 3.40
N ALA A 44 -13.45 1.05 3.76
CA ALA A 44 -12.39 1.89 3.18
C ALA A 44 -10.99 1.36 3.55
N MET A 45 -10.79 1.00 4.82
CA MET A 45 -9.55 0.41 5.31
C MET A 45 -9.26 -0.94 4.61
N GLU A 46 -10.26 -1.80 4.47
CA GLU A 46 -10.13 -3.07 3.73
C GLU A 46 -9.68 -2.82 2.28
N GLY A 47 -10.24 -1.82 1.62
CA GLY A 47 -9.84 -1.43 0.27
C GLY A 47 -8.38 -0.98 0.18
N ASP A 48 -7.87 -0.29 1.19
CA ASP A 48 -6.48 0.14 1.24
C ASP A 48 -5.51 -1.03 1.46
N LEU A 49 -5.94 -2.05 2.22
CA LEU A 49 -5.10 -3.17 2.60
C LEU A 49 -5.17 -4.34 1.62
N ASP A 50 -6.32 -4.56 0.99
CA ASP A 50 -6.51 -5.64 0.05
C ASP A 50 -5.82 -5.35 -1.29
N THR A 51 -4.78 -6.11 -1.60
CA THR A 51 -4.11 -6.04 -2.90
C THR A 51 -4.79 -6.87 -3.99
N SER A 52 -5.77 -7.72 -3.66
CA SER A 52 -6.43 -8.59 -4.66
C SER A 52 -7.36 -7.80 -5.58
N HIS A 53 -8.01 -6.75 -5.08
CA HIS A 53 -8.90 -5.93 -5.91
C HIS A 53 -8.17 -5.22 -7.07
N PHE A 54 -6.85 -5.02 -6.96
CA PHE A 54 -6.05 -4.44 -8.05
C PHE A 54 -6.16 -5.23 -9.34
N SER A 55 -6.25 -6.56 -9.24
CA SER A 55 -6.37 -7.43 -10.41
C SER A 55 -7.68 -7.28 -11.17
N PHE A 56 -8.68 -6.64 -10.58
CA PHE A 56 -10.02 -6.46 -11.14
C PHE A 56 -10.38 -5.00 -11.37
N LEU A 57 -10.10 -4.12 -10.41
CA LEU A 57 -10.57 -2.73 -10.43
C LEU A 57 -9.55 -1.76 -11.02
N HIS A 58 -8.25 -2.01 -10.83
CA HIS A 58 -7.19 -1.11 -11.26
C HIS A 58 -6.44 -1.56 -12.51
N MET A 59 -6.78 -2.72 -13.05
CA MET A 59 -6.19 -3.20 -14.29
C MET A 59 -6.96 -2.70 -15.51
N PRO A 60 -6.27 -2.45 -16.62
CA PRO A 60 -6.94 -2.20 -17.90
C PRO A 60 -7.92 -3.32 -18.24
N SER A 61 -9.00 -2.97 -18.93
CA SER A 61 -9.95 -3.97 -19.42
C SER A 61 -9.21 -5.09 -20.15
N PRO A 62 -9.62 -6.36 -19.99
CA PRO A 62 -9.00 -7.49 -20.68
C PRO A 62 -8.98 -7.33 -22.22
N ASN A 63 -9.81 -6.45 -22.76
CA ASN A 63 -9.85 -6.13 -24.19
C ASN A 63 -8.84 -5.05 -24.63
N VAL A 64 -8.12 -4.44 -23.67
CA VAL A 64 -7.04 -3.49 -23.97
C VAL A 64 -5.72 -4.28 -23.95
N GLU A 65 -5.18 -4.54 -25.11
CA GLU A 65 -3.84 -5.11 -25.23
C GLU A 65 -2.80 -4.07 -24.82
N THR A 66 -2.33 -4.18 -23.58
CA THR A 66 -1.13 -3.46 -23.14
C THR A 66 0.07 -4.36 -23.38
N THR A 67 0.72 -4.18 -24.52
CA THR A 67 1.94 -4.93 -24.89
C THR A 67 3.13 -4.53 -24.01
N GLU A 68 3.11 -3.32 -23.47
CA GLU A 68 4.22 -2.73 -22.72
C GLU A 68 4.59 -3.51 -21.44
N ASN A 69 3.60 -4.13 -20.80
CA ASN A 69 3.83 -4.83 -19.53
C ASN A 69 4.28 -6.30 -19.73
N ARG A 70 4.26 -6.78 -20.97
CA ARG A 70 4.66 -8.16 -21.29
C ARG A 70 6.15 -8.32 -21.56
N ASP A 71 6.85 -7.21 -21.78
CA ASP A 71 8.29 -7.24 -21.90
C ASP A 71 8.92 -7.62 -20.55
N ALA A 72 9.78 -8.65 -20.58
CA ALA A 72 10.49 -9.12 -19.39
C ALA A 72 11.35 -8.03 -18.72
N ASN A 73 11.79 -7.04 -19.49
CA ASN A 73 12.58 -5.90 -19.00
C ASN A 73 11.73 -4.67 -18.65
N SER A 74 10.40 -4.75 -18.77
CA SER A 74 9.53 -3.63 -18.45
C SER A 74 9.55 -3.34 -16.93
N PRO A 75 9.74 -2.08 -16.52
CA PRO A 75 9.60 -1.70 -15.11
C PRO A 75 8.20 -1.99 -14.56
N ASN A 76 7.21 -2.10 -15.44
CA ASN A 76 5.81 -2.37 -15.12
C ASN A 76 5.45 -3.87 -15.21
N ARG A 77 6.44 -4.76 -15.27
CA ARG A 77 6.22 -6.22 -15.36
C ARG A 77 5.34 -6.76 -14.23
N HIS A 78 5.44 -6.17 -13.06
CA HIS A 78 4.61 -6.51 -11.89
C HIS A 78 3.10 -6.35 -12.14
N LEU A 79 2.68 -5.44 -13.03
CA LEU A 79 1.28 -5.27 -13.40
C LEU A 79 0.74 -6.50 -14.13
N GLU A 80 1.56 -7.14 -14.95
CA GLU A 80 1.18 -8.38 -15.62
C GLU A 80 0.99 -9.53 -14.62
N TRP A 81 1.87 -9.64 -13.62
CA TRP A 81 1.70 -10.65 -12.55
C TRP A 81 0.43 -10.40 -11.74
N MET A 82 0.12 -9.14 -11.42
CA MET A 82 -1.13 -8.79 -10.76
C MET A 82 -2.37 -9.09 -11.62
N ARG A 83 -2.26 -8.87 -12.93
CA ARG A 83 -3.37 -9.17 -13.86
C ARG A 83 -3.63 -10.66 -13.98
N ARG A 84 -2.58 -11.49 -14.00
CA ARG A 84 -2.69 -12.96 -14.15
C ARG A 84 -3.17 -13.65 -12.88
N ASP A 85 -2.77 -13.15 -11.73
CA ASP A 85 -3.11 -13.73 -10.44
C ASP A 85 -3.95 -12.77 -9.60
N GLY A 86 -5.27 -12.94 -9.69
CA GLY A 86 -6.25 -12.21 -8.90
C GLY A 86 -6.48 -12.78 -7.50
N ARG A 87 -5.74 -13.82 -7.10
CA ARG A 87 -5.87 -14.49 -5.80
C ARG A 87 -4.53 -14.62 -5.09
N PRO A 88 -3.89 -13.51 -4.76
CA PRO A 88 -2.62 -13.55 -4.05
C PRO A 88 -2.73 -14.34 -2.74
N LYS A 89 -1.67 -15.01 -2.37
CA LYS A 89 -1.56 -15.59 -1.03
C LYS A 89 -1.16 -14.49 -0.06
N PHE A 90 -1.99 -14.26 0.93
CA PHE A 90 -1.71 -13.26 1.97
C PHE A 90 -0.87 -13.85 3.09
N ASP A 91 0.05 -13.04 3.57
CA ASP A 91 0.76 -13.24 4.81
C ASP A 91 0.70 -11.95 5.63
N LEU A 92 0.63 -12.08 6.94
CA LEU A 92 0.50 -10.97 7.89
C LEU A 92 1.65 -11.01 8.88
N LEU A 93 2.30 -9.88 9.04
CA LEU A 93 3.33 -9.68 10.06
C LEU A 93 2.86 -8.61 11.04
N ASP A 94 2.56 -9.02 12.26
CA ASP A 94 2.18 -8.13 13.34
C ASP A 94 3.40 -7.40 13.91
N HIS A 95 3.20 -6.17 14.34
CA HIS A 95 4.17 -5.39 15.08
C HIS A 95 3.48 -4.49 16.13
N GLU A 96 4.25 -3.84 17.00
CA GLU A 96 3.73 -3.12 18.19
C GLU A 96 2.66 -2.05 17.88
N VAL A 97 2.69 -1.47 16.69
CA VAL A 97 1.81 -0.36 16.32
C VAL A 97 0.84 -0.70 15.18
N GLY A 98 0.81 -1.96 14.73
CA GLY A 98 -0.08 -2.37 13.64
C GLY A 98 0.39 -3.66 12.98
N PHE A 99 0.30 -3.75 11.65
CA PHE A 99 0.73 -4.92 10.90
C PHE A 99 1.15 -4.56 9.46
N VAL A 100 1.88 -5.47 8.85
CA VAL A 100 2.17 -5.47 7.41
C VAL A 100 1.41 -6.61 6.76
N ALA A 101 0.65 -6.32 5.73
CA ALA A 101 -0.03 -7.31 4.91
C ALA A 101 0.73 -7.46 3.59
N GLY A 102 1.16 -8.67 3.28
CA GLY A 102 1.82 -9.02 2.03
C GLY A 102 0.94 -9.91 1.17
N GLY A 103 0.73 -9.55 -0.09
CA GLY A 103 0.08 -10.39 -1.09
C GLY A 103 1.10 -10.93 -2.07
N ALA A 104 1.36 -12.24 -2.02
CA ALA A 104 2.31 -12.93 -2.88
C ALA A 104 1.65 -13.45 -4.15
N ARG A 105 2.30 -13.22 -5.29
CA ARG A 105 1.90 -13.72 -6.61
C ARG A 105 3.07 -14.41 -7.30
N ALA A 106 2.76 -15.43 -8.09
CA ALA A 106 3.78 -16.07 -8.91
C ALA A 106 4.34 -15.12 -9.97
N THR A 107 5.64 -15.17 -10.17
CA THR A 107 6.33 -14.49 -11.26
C THR A 107 6.46 -15.40 -12.49
N ASP A 108 7.27 -15.02 -13.47
CA ASP A 108 7.61 -15.85 -14.61
C ASP A 108 8.71 -16.85 -14.27
N ASP A 109 9.45 -16.62 -13.21
CA ASP A 109 10.55 -17.45 -12.77
C ASP A 109 10.07 -18.46 -11.72
N GLU A 110 10.44 -19.73 -11.92
CA GLU A 110 9.99 -20.80 -11.04
C GLU A 110 10.52 -20.59 -9.61
N GLY A 111 9.61 -20.60 -8.65
CA GLY A 111 9.95 -20.43 -7.23
C GLY A 111 10.10 -18.99 -6.78
N GLU A 112 10.03 -18.02 -7.68
CA GLU A 112 10.03 -16.60 -7.32
C GLU A 112 8.63 -16.05 -7.13
N LEU A 113 8.50 -15.13 -6.16
CA LEU A 113 7.23 -14.48 -5.83
C LEU A 113 7.37 -12.97 -5.87
N TYR A 114 6.42 -12.33 -6.50
CA TYR A 114 6.22 -10.89 -6.39
C TYR A 114 5.37 -10.59 -5.17
N TRP A 115 5.91 -9.79 -4.27
CA TRP A 115 5.21 -9.35 -3.07
C TRP A 115 4.74 -7.91 -3.20
N ARG A 116 3.44 -7.69 -3.01
CA ARG A 116 2.88 -6.37 -2.84
C ARG A 116 2.53 -6.19 -1.37
N MET A 117 3.24 -5.29 -0.71
CA MET A 117 3.09 -5.07 0.74
C MET A 117 2.38 -3.75 1.02
N THR A 118 1.43 -3.81 1.94
CA THR A 118 0.75 -2.66 2.53
C THR A 118 1.00 -2.66 4.02
N GLN A 119 1.11 -1.48 4.61
CA GLN A 119 1.31 -1.35 6.04
C GLN A 119 0.10 -0.66 6.65
N PHE A 120 -0.33 -1.17 7.77
CA PHE A 120 -1.35 -0.52 8.57
C PHE A 120 -0.81 -0.19 9.94
N MET A 121 -0.97 1.06 10.36
CA MET A 121 -0.56 1.55 11.65
C MET A 121 -1.78 2.08 12.39
N LEU A 122 -1.97 1.57 13.57
CA LEU A 122 -3.07 1.97 14.45
C LEU A 122 -3.02 3.48 14.74
N PRO A 123 -4.17 4.14 14.86
CA PRO A 123 -5.52 3.57 14.70
C PRO A 123 -6.04 3.60 13.26
N SER A 124 -5.41 4.29 12.31
CA SER A 124 -6.05 4.58 11.02
C SER A 124 -5.09 4.96 9.88
N HIS A 125 -3.82 4.61 9.96
CA HIS A 125 -2.85 4.97 8.93
C HIS A 125 -2.54 3.77 8.05
N GLY A 126 -3.00 3.82 6.81
CA GLY A 126 -2.59 2.89 5.75
C GLY A 126 -1.49 3.49 4.89
N THR A 127 -0.51 2.68 4.51
CA THR A 127 0.48 3.03 3.49
C THR A 127 0.41 2.02 2.36
N GLY A 128 0.18 2.50 1.16
CA GLY A 128 0.29 1.68 -0.04
C GLY A 128 1.75 1.40 -0.39
N PRO A 129 2.01 0.37 -1.20
CA PRO A 129 3.34 0.14 -1.73
C PRO A 129 3.79 1.35 -2.56
N ALA A 130 5.07 1.71 -2.43
CA ALA A 130 5.65 2.73 -3.27
C ALA A 130 5.53 2.36 -4.75
N THR A 131 5.31 3.35 -5.60
CA THR A 131 5.47 3.20 -7.04
C THR A 131 6.91 2.85 -7.38
N VAL A 132 7.09 2.11 -8.44
CA VAL A 132 8.43 1.63 -8.85
C VAL A 132 9.37 2.81 -9.07
N PRO A 133 10.61 2.76 -8.56
CA PRO A 133 11.61 3.77 -8.87
C PRO A 133 11.83 3.88 -10.37
N GLY A 134 11.68 5.08 -10.92
CA GLY A 134 11.79 5.34 -12.36
C GLY A 134 10.54 5.97 -12.97
N GLU A 135 9.45 6.02 -12.25
CA GLU A 135 8.21 6.68 -12.65
C GLU A 135 8.13 8.15 -12.18
N THR A 136 9.26 8.81 -12.03
CA THR A 136 9.32 10.25 -11.67
C THR A 136 9.82 11.07 -12.83
#